data_58695953a2e6d10080830d17757ef144
#
_entry.id   58695953a2e6d10080830d17757ef144
#
_cell.length_a   1.000
_cell.length_b   1.000
_cell.length_c   1.000
_cell.angle_alpha   90.00
_cell.angle_beta   90.00
_cell.angle_gamma   90.00
#
_symmetry.space_group_name_H-M   'P 1'
#
loop_
_entity.id
_entity.type
_entity.pdbx_description
1 polymer ?
#
loop_
_entity_poly.entity_id
_entity_poly.type
_entity_poly.pdbx_seq_one_letter_code
_entity_poly.pdbx_strand_id
1 'polypeptide(L)'
;MDIALLETTMARRGEPAYRTRQVWEWAARGASGYAAMTNVPAKLREALAESVPFSTLSVTDEQQAKDGTVKTLFRTHDGHPVEAVLMRYRDGRRTICISSQSGCPLTCTFCATGAMQFGRNLTPSEILDQALHFRRLEEIDSRGRAPKPRDTIHPSHGGGASPLTNCVFMGMGEPFLNLDNVLAAARRLPDVGITHRRTTISTVGWLPGLTRFVDEVEEPIRLAFSLHAANPALRSQLMPVNDRYRCPTSSPSAGATSSCAAARSTSST
;
A
#
# COMPACT_ATOMS: atom_id res chain seq x y z
N MET A 1 -7.46 -8.96 -4.86
CA MET A 1 -8.13 -9.33 -6.15
C MET A 1 -7.20 -8.97 -7.30
N ASP A 2 -6.95 -9.89 -8.19
CA ASP A 2 -6.16 -9.60 -9.40
C ASP A 2 -7.03 -8.84 -10.42
N ILE A 3 -6.77 -7.53 -10.54
CA ILE A 3 -7.57 -6.64 -11.40
C ILE A 3 -7.32 -6.96 -12.88
N ALA A 4 -6.08 -7.24 -13.26
CA ALA A 4 -5.74 -7.55 -14.65
C ALA A 4 -6.39 -8.88 -15.11
N LEU A 5 -6.39 -9.89 -14.23
CA LEU A 5 -7.08 -11.13 -14.45
C LEU A 5 -8.60 -10.95 -14.52
N LEU A 6 -9.17 -10.10 -13.64
CA LEU A 6 -10.58 -9.75 -13.68
C LEU A 6 -10.95 -9.09 -15.02
N GLU A 7 -10.22 -8.06 -15.45
CA GLU A 7 -10.45 -7.37 -16.72
C GLU A 7 -10.38 -8.32 -17.92
N THR A 8 -9.33 -9.15 -17.95
CA THR A 8 -9.16 -10.15 -19.02
C THR A 8 -10.29 -11.18 -19.04
N THR A 9 -10.72 -11.64 -17.85
CA THR A 9 -11.80 -12.63 -17.73
C THR A 9 -13.13 -12.03 -18.15
N MET A 10 -13.43 -10.80 -17.75
CA MET A 10 -14.65 -10.08 -18.15
C MET A 10 -14.70 -9.84 -19.65
N ALA A 11 -13.58 -9.40 -20.26
CA ALA A 11 -13.48 -9.20 -21.70
C ALA A 11 -13.71 -10.50 -22.49
N ARG A 12 -13.08 -11.62 -22.07
CA ARG A 12 -13.29 -12.95 -22.71
C ARG A 12 -14.74 -13.44 -22.63
N ARG A 13 -15.48 -13.02 -21.60
CA ARG A 13 -16.89 -13.38 -21.43
C ARG A 13 -17.84 -12.43 -22.15
N GLY A 14 -17.33 -11.38 -22.81
CA GLY A 14 -18.14 -10.36 -23.47
C GLY A 14 -18.94 -9.50 -22.50
N GLU A 15 -18.52 -9.42 -21.22
CA GLU A 15 -19.18 -8.58 -20.23
C GLU A 15 -18.90 -7.09 -20.50
N PRO A 16 -19.90 -6.21 -20.34
CA PRO A 16 -19.69 -4.78 -20.50
C PRO A 16 -18.66 -4.20 -19.52
N ALA A 17 -17.87 -3.23 -19.96
CA ALA A 17 -16.80 -2.62 -19.14
C ALA A 17 -17.26 -2.12 -17.75
N TYR A 18 -18.51 -1.64 -17.62
CA TYR A 18 -19.06 -1.20 -16.34
C TYR A 18 -19.17 -2.33 -15.30
N ARG A 19 -19.26 -3.60 -15.75
CA ARG A 19 -19.33 -4.76 -14.85
C ARG A 19 -18.03 -4.98 -14.11
N THR A 20 -16.89 -4.82 -14.79
CA THR A 20 -15.58 -4.88 -14.15
C THR A 20 -15.46 -3.85 -13.03
N ARG A 21 -15.86 -2.60 -13.32
CA ARG A 21 -15.89 -1.53 -12.32
C ARG A 21 -16.84 -1.85 -11.17
N GLN A 22 -18.02 -2.40 -11.46
CA GLN A 22 -19.01 -2.80 -10.45
C GLN A 22 -18.44 -3.86 -9.49
N VAL A 23 -17.79 -4.90 -10.00
CA VAL A 23 -17.14 -5.93 -9.18
C VAL A 23 -16.02 -5.33 -8.34
N TRP A 24 -15.20 -4.49 -8.94
CA TRP A 24 -14.12 -3.79 -8.22
C TRP A 24 -14.65 -2.90 -7.10
N GLU A 25 -15.69 -2.11 -7.34
CA GLU A 25 -16.31 -1.25 -6.32
C GLU A 25 -16.80 -2.04 -5.10
N TRP A 26 -17.35 -3.24 -5.30
CA TRP A 26 -17.72 -4.13 -4.21
C TRP A 26 -16.51 -4.58 -3.40
N ALA A 27 -15.44 -5.02 -4.06
CA ALA A 27 -14.20 -5.41 -3.40
C ALA A 27 -13.59 -4.25 -2.61
N ALA A 28 -13.51 -3.06 -3.23
CA ALA A 28 -12.97 -1.85 -2.64
C ALA A 28 -13.77 -1.35 -1.41
N ARG A 29 -15.07 -1.64 -1.36
CA ARG A 29 -15.95 -1.35 -0.20
C ARG A 29 -15.87 -2.41 0.91
N GLY A 30 -15.08 -3.46 0.75
CA GLY A 30 -14.89 -4.48 1.76
C GLY A 30 -15.87 -5.66 1.67
N ALA A 31 -16.39 -5.97 0.48
CA ALA A 31 -17.16 -7.20 0.27
C ALA A 31 -16.36 -8.43 0.69
N SER A 32 -17.01 -9.38 1.35
CA SER A 32 -16.38 -10.62 1.84
C SER A 32 -16.09 -11.64 0.73
N GLY A 33 -16.69 -11.45 -0.45
CA GLY A 33 -16.55 -12.34 -1.60
C GLY A 33 -17.56 -12.01 -2.69
N TYR A 34 -17.51 -12.73 -3.80
CA TYR A 34 -18.44 -12.55 -4.92
C TYR A 34 -19.91 -12.75 -4.54
N ALA A 35 -20.20 -13.64 -3.59
CA ALA A 35 -21.57 -13.89 -3.11
C ALA A 35 -22.24 -12.65 -2.52
N ALA A 36 -21.47 -11.73 -1.93
CA ALA A 36 -21.99 -10.50 -1.34
C ALA A 36 -22.43 -9.44 -2.38
N MET A 37 -22.06 -9.61 -3.66
CA MET A 37 -22.28 -8.64 -4.73
C MET A 37 -23.68 -8.74 -5.31
N THR A 38 -24.69 -8.27 -4.56
CA THR A 38 -26.12 -8.52 -4.85
C THR A 38 -26.62 -7.96 -6.19
N ASN A 39 -25.98 -6.91 -6.73
CA ASN A 39 -26.33 -6.30 -8.01
C ASN A 39 -25.51 -6.84 -9.21
N VAL A 40 -24.65 -7.86 -8.98
CA VAL A 40 -23.95 -8.61 -10.02
C VAL A 40 -24.74 -9.89 -10.27
N PRO A 41 -25.02 -10.28 -11.54
CA PRO A 41 -25.79 -11.48 -11.84
C PRO A 41 -25.19 -12.76 -11.20
N ALA A 42 -26.03 -13.64 -10.68
CA ALA A 42 -25.59 -14.83 -9.94
C ALA A 42 -24.63 -15.71 -10.77
N LYS A 43 -24.97 -16.00 -12.03
CA LYS A 43 -24.14 -16.77 -12.94
C LYS A 43 -22.75 -16.15 -13.15
N LEU A 44 -22.65 -14.81 -13.18
CA LEU A 44 -21.38 -14.12 -13.30
C LEU A 44 -20.56 -14.24 -12.01
N ARG A 45 -21.19 -14.10 -10.84
CA ARG A 45 -20.54 -14.27 -9.54
C ARG A 45 -19.94 -15.67 -9.36
N GLU A 46 -20.68 -16.70 -9.74
CA GLU A 46 -20.24 -18.09 -9.75
C GLU A 46 -19.04 -18.29 -10.67
N ALA A 47 -19.15 -17.83 -11.91
CA ALA A 47 -18.06 -17.93 -12.87
C ALA A 47 -16.79 -17.16 -12.48
N LEU A 48 -16.93 -15.99 -11.82
CA LEU A 48 -15.80 -15.25 -11.27
C LEU A 48 -15.17 -15.96 -10.07
N ALA A 49 -15.96 -16.59 -9.21
CA ALA A 49 -15.46 -17.37 -8.08
C ALA A 49 -14.56 -18.54 -8.51
N GLU A 50 -14.84 -19.13 -9.68
CA GLU A 50 -14.05 -20.21 -10.25
C GLU A 50 -12.79 -19.73 -10.98
N SER A 51 -12.82 -18.53 -11.58
CA SER A 51 -11.79 -18.09 -12.53
C SER A 51 -10.89 -16.95 -12.03
N VAL A 52 -11.34 -16.18 -11.04
CA VAL A 52 -10.60 -15.02 -10.50
C VAL A 52 -10.55 -15.12 -8.97
N PRO A 53 -9.39 -15.40 -8.38
CA PRO A 53 -9.23 -15.40 -6.94
C PRO A 53 -9.69 -14.05 -6.33
N PHE A 54 -10.51 -14.11 -5.29
CA PHE A 54 -11.01 -12.90 -4.63
C PHE A 54 -9.90 -12.14 -3.88
N SER A 55 -8.83 -12.81 -3.52
CA SER A 55 -7.58 -12.25 -3.02
C SER A 55 -6.39 -12.96 -3.66
N THR A 56 -5.33 -12.22 -3.95
CA THR A 56 -4.04 -12.75 -4.42
C THR A 56 -3.14 -13.17 -3.25
N LEU A 57 -3.55 -12.85 -2.03
CA LEU A 57 -2.87 -13.18 -0.79
C LEU A 57 -3.74 -14.08 0.09
N SER A 58 -3.14 -15.08 0.74
CA SER A 58 -3.76 -15.87 1.79
C SER A 58 -3.26 -15.45 3.16
N VAL A 59 -4.17 -15.27 4.14
CA VAL A 59 -3.80 -15.01 5.54
C VAL A 59 -3.30 -16.30 6.15
N THR A 60 -2.11 -16.28 6.75
CA THR A 60 -1.53 -17.42 7.47
C THR A 60 -1.52 -17.22 8.98
N ASP A 61 -1.40 -15.98 9.45
CA ASP A 61 -1.48 -15.61 10.85
C ASP A 61 -1.99 -14.17 10.99
N GLU A 62 -2.74 -13.90 12.05
CA GLU A 62 -3.22 -12.57 12.37
C GLU A 62 -3.21 -12.37 13.89
N GLN A 63 -2.51 -11.34 14.33
CA GLN A 63 -2.34 -11.03 15.74
C GLN A 63 -2.84 -9.64 16.04
N GLN A 64 -3.62 -9.51 17.13
CA GLN A 64 -4.12 -8.24 17.61
C GLN A 64 -3.47 -7.87 18.95
N ALA A 65 -2.89 -6.67 19.01
CA ALA A 65 -2.36 -6.10 20.23
C ALA A 65 -3.47 -5.44 21.08
N LYS A 66 -3.17 -5.17 22.36
CA LYS A 66 -4.12 -4.56 23.32
C LYS A 66 -4.59 -3.16 22.90
N ASP A 67 -3.81 -2.42 22.14
CA ASP A 67 -4.15 -1.10 21.60
C ASP A 67 -5.04 -1.16 20.34
N GLY A 68 -5.36 -2.36 19.89
CA GLY A 68 -6.16 -2.60 18.70
C GLY A 68 -5.35 -2.67 17.39
N THR A 69 -4.03 -2.55 17.44
CA THR A 69 -3.15 -2.77 16.29
C THR A 69 -3.26 -4.23 15.84
N VAL A 70 -3.45 -4.45 14.55
CA VAL A 70 -3.51 -5.79 13.94
C VAL A 70 -2.34 -5.97 13.01
N LYS A 71 -1.55 -7.03 13.23
CA LYS A 71 -0.49 -7.48 12.33
C LYS A 71 -0.96 -8.74 11.64
N THR A 72 -0.93 -8.73 10.30
CA THR A 72 -1.32 -9.88 9.49
C THR A 72 -0.12 -10.38 8.70
N LEU A 73 0.14 -11.68 8.79
CA LEU A 73 1.07 -12.40 7.94
C LEU A 73 0.29 -13.03 6.79
N PHE A 74 0.64 -12.63 5.60
CA PHE A 74 0.12 -13.20 4.36
C PHE A 74 1.15 -14.11 3.71
N ARG A 75 0.64 -14.90 2.77
CA ARG A 75 1.44 -15.69 1.85
C ARG A 75 0.93 -15.46 0.42
N THR A 76 1.86 -15.22 -0.49
CA THR A 76 1.58 -15.16 -1.93
C THR A 76 1.27 -16.55 -2.48
N HIS A 77 0.73 -16.65 -3.69
CA HIS A 77 0.39 -17.93 -4.34
C HIS A 77 1.63 -18.83 -4.54
N ASP A 78 2.80 -18.23 -4.73
CA ASP A 78 4.11 -18.90 -4.87
C ASP A 78 4.86 -19.07 -3.54
N GLY A 79 4.18 -18.84 -2.41
CA GLY A 79 4.64 -19.21 -1.07
C GLY A 79 5.47 -18.14 -0.34
N HIS A 80 5.67 -16.96 -0.89
CA HIS A 80 6.45 -15.90 -0.25
C HIS A 80 5.68 -15.21 0.90
N PRO A 81 6.33 -14.95 2.06
CA PRO A 81 5.70 -14.25 3.17
C PRO A 81 5.60 -12.75 2.91
N VAL A 82 4.49 -12.14 3.35
CA VAL A 82 4.24 -10.70 3.29
C VAL A 82 3.57 -10.27 4.58
N GLU A 83 4.10 -9.25 5.25
CA GLU A 83 3.49 -8.68 6.45
C GLU A 83 2.85 -7.33 6.16
N ALA A 84 1.72 -7.08 6.80
CA ALA A 84 1.11 -5.75 6.84
C ALA A 84 0.50 -5.48 8.22
N VAL A 85 0.31 -4.21 8.55
CA VAL A 85 -0.16 -3.78 9.87
C VAL A 85 -1.27 -2.74 9.73
N LEU A 86 -2.36 -2.94 10.48
CA LEU A 86 -3.38 -1.94 10.71
C LEU A 86 -3.17 -1.31 12.09
N MET A 87 -2.95 -0.01 12.13
CA MET A 87 -2.79 0.78 13.36
C MET A 87 -4.04 1.61 13.61
N ARG A 88 -4.64 1.43 14.80
CA ARG A 88 -5.83 2.17 15.24
C ARG A 88 -5.43 3.20 16.28
N TYR A 89 -5.64 4.49 15.99
CA TYR A 89 -5.31 5.60 16.87
C TYR A 89 -6.54 6.10 17.62
N ARG A 90 -6.32 6.67 18.81
CA ARG A 90 -7.39 7.22 19.67
C ARG A 90 -8.14 8.40 19.04
N ASP A 91 -7.50 9.14 18.13
CA ASP A 91 -8.08 10.26 17.38
C ASP A 91 -8.96 9.80 16.19
N GLY A 92 -9.17 8.50 16.04
CA GLY A 92 -9.99 7.91 15.00
C GLY A 92 -9.24 7.58 13.71
N ARG A 93 -7.95 7.91 13.61
CA ARG A 93 -7.13 7.49 12.46
C ARG A 93 -6.97 5.97 12.44
N ARG A 94 -7.04 5.41 11.25
CA ARG A 94 -6.76 4.02 10.94
C ARG A 94 -5.76 4.00 9.81
N THR A 95 -4.50 3.74 10.15
CA THR A 95 -3.38 3.75 9.20
C THR A 95 -2.97 2.33 8.88
N ILE A 96 -2.89 2.00 7.61
CA ILE A 96 -2.31 0.75 7.17
C ILE A 96 -0.83 0.95 6.79
N CYS A 97 0.01 0.03 7.26
CA CYS A 97 1.41 -0.10 6.86
C CYS A 97 1.52 -1.34 5.97
N ILE A 98 1.83 -1.13 4.70
CA ILE A 98 1.84 -2.20 3.69
C ILE A 98 3.23 -2.42 3.10
N SER A 99 3.44 -3.64 2.64
CA SER A 99 4.68 -4.13 2.06
C SER A 99 4.69 -3.96 0.54
N SER A 100 5.87 -3.71 -0.02
CA SER A 100 6.12 -3.61 -1.47
C SER A 100 6.89 -4.80 -2.04
N GLN A 101 7.57 -5.56 -1.19
CA GLN A 101 8.37 -6.72 -1.56
C GLN A 101 8.20 -7.83 -0.53
N SER A 102 8.51 -9.06 -0.89
CA SER A 102 8.78 -10.14 0.06
C SER A 102 10.29 -10.20 0.32
N GLY A 103 10.70 -9.86 1.55
CA GLY A 103 12.10 -9.58 1.86
C GLY A 103 12.55 -8.22 1.31
N CYS A 104 13.86 -7.90 1.46
CA CYS A 104 14.44 -6.67 0.94
C CYS A 104 15.89 -6.90 0.51
N PRO A 105 16.31 -6.48 -0.71
CA PRO A 105 17.67 -6.71 -1.17
C PRO A 105 18.69 -5.71 -0.60
N LEU A 106 18.27 -4.69 0.16
CA LEU A 106 19.14 -3.60 0.62
C LEU A 106 19.89 -3.89 1.93
N THR A 107 19.58 -4.98 2.61
CA THR A 107 20.34 -5.54 3.75
C THR A 107 20.71 -4.54 4.85
N CYS A 108 19.81 -3.59 5.19
CA CYS A 108 20.01 -2.67 6.31
C CYS A 108 20.21 -3.44 7.62
N THR A 109 21.26 -3.16 8.38
CA THR A 109 21.73 -3.97 9.51
C THR A 109 20.77 -4.01 10.70
N PHE A 110 19.90 -2.99 10.85
CA PHE A 110 18.90 -2.89 11.91
C PHE A 110 17.52 -3.43 11.52
N CYS A 111 17.33 -3.82 10.24
CA CYS A 111 16.03 -4.17 9.69
C CYS A 111 15.84 -5.69 9.64
N ALA A 112 14.81 -6.20 10.32
CA ALA A 112 14.48 -7.63 10.27
C ALA A 112 14.20 -8.12 8.84
N THR A 113 13.53 -7.30 8.02
CA THR A 113 13.30 -7.61 6.59
C THR A 113 14.61 -7.63 5.79
N GLY A 114 15.58 -6.78 6.14
CA GLY A 114 16.91 -6.77 5.52
C GLY A 114 17.74 -8.02 5.83
N ALA A 115 17.46 -8.70 6.95
CA ALA A 115 18.06 -9.98 7.31
C ALA A 115 17.37 -11.21 6.66
N MET A 116 16.18 -11.00 6.07
CA MET A 116 15.47 -12.06 5.35
C MET A 116 16.02 -12.22 3.94
N GLN A 117 15.95 -13.45 3.43
CA GLN A 117 16.21 -13.67 2.01
C GLN A 117 15.18 -12.86 1.17
N PHE A 118 15.68 -12.11 0.20
CA PHE A 118 14.84 -11.45 -0.78
C PHE A 118 14.14 -12.49 -1.66
N GLY A 119 12.82 -12.46 -1.68
CA GLY A 119 12.01 -13.30 -2.54
C GLY A 119 11.79 -12.62 -3.90
N ARG A 120 10.89 -11.64 -3.91
CA ARG A 120 10.56 -10.88 -5.12
C ARG A 120 9.81 -9.58 -4.83
N ASN A 121 9.66 -8.78 -5.86
CA ASN A 121 8.72 -7.66 -5.88
C ASN A 121 7.28 -8.18 -5.80
N LEU A 122 6.43 -7.48 -5.06
CA LEU A 122 4.99 -7.72 -5.07
C LEU A 122 4.35 -7.07 -6.30
N THR A 123 3.33 -7.72 -6.84
CA THR A 123 2.50 -7.17 -7.91
C THR A 123 1.60 -6.05 -7.37
N PRO A 124 1.03 -5.19 -8.23
CA PRO A 124 0.08 -4.16 -7.78
C PRO A 124 -1.12 -4.78 -7.05
N SER A 125 -1.61 -5.92 -7.49
CA SER A 125 -2.74 -6.63 -6.87
C SER A 125 -2.40 -7.16 -5.49
N GLU A 126 -1.20 -7.72 -5.28
CA GLU A 126 -0.73 -8.19 -3.97
C GLU A 126 -0.50 -7.02 -2.99
N ILE A 127 0.02 -5.89 -3.48
CA ILE A 127 0.16 -4.68 -2.67
C ILE A 127 -1.22 -4.18 -2.23
N LEU A 128 -2.17 -4.09 -3.16
CA LEU A 128 -3.51 -3.56 -2.91
C LEU A 128 -4.36 -4.51 -2.05
N ASP A 129 -4.16 -5.83 -2.17
CA ASP A 129 -4.89 -6.81 -1.38
C ASP A 129 -4.63 -6.72 0.13
N GLN A 130 -3.47 -6.20 0.54
CA GLN A 130 -3.20 -5.89 1.94
C GLN A 130 -4.19 -4.80 2.44
N ALA A 131 -4.42 -3.76 1.63
CA ALA A 131 -5.39 -2.71 1.95
C ALA A 131 -6.84 -3.24 1.93
N LEU A 132 -7.19 -4.05 0.95
CA LEU A 132 -8.51 -4.69 0.85
C LEU A 132 -8.79 -5.63 2.02
N HIS A 133 -7.78 -6.34 2.53
CA HIS A 133 -7.91 -7.18 3.72
C HIS A 133 -8.31 -6.34 4.94
N PHE A 134 -7.59 -5.27 5.24
CA PHE A 134 -7.91 -4.41 6.36
C PHE A 134 -9.21 -3.63 6.16
N ARG A 135 -9.57 -3.32 4.92
CA ARG A 135 -10.88 -2.74 4.61
C ARG A 135 -12.02 -3.68 4.99
N ARG A 136 -11.89 -4.97 4.68
CA ARG A 136 -12.85 -6.01 5.07
C ARG A 136 -12.93 -6.19 6.59
N LEU A 137 -11.77 -6.21 7.26
CA LEU A 137 -11.68 -6.34 8.71
C LEU A 137 -12.41 -5.21 9.42
N GLU A 138 -12.17 -3.95 9.02
CA GLU A 138 -12.83 -2.79 9.59
C GLU A 138 -14.34 -2.74 9.28
N GLU A 139 -14.77 -3.25 8.13
CA GLU A 139 -16.20 -3.35 7.80
C GLU A 139 -16.92 -4.35 8.70
N ILE A 140 -16.29 -5.46 9.06
CA ILE A 140 -16.82 -6.45 10.00
C ILE A 140 -16.92 -5.84 11.40
N ASP A 141 -15.86 -5.16 11.87
CA ASP A 141 -15.82 -4.52 13.19
C ASP A 141 -16.86 -3.38 13.30
N SER A 142 -17.11 -2.65 12.22
CA SER A 142 -18.06 -1.53 12.21
C SER A 142 -19.53 -1.96 12.27
N ARG A 143 -19.87 -3.13 11.76
CA ARG A 143 -21.24 -3.69 11.82
C ARG A 143 -21.67 -4.04 13.25
N GLY A 144 -20.71 -4.25 14.16
CA GLY A 144 -20.97 -4.45 15.59
C GLY A 144 -21.10 -3.17 16.41
N ARG A 145 -20.82 -2.00 15.83
CA ARG A 145 -20.94 -0.68 16.47
C ARG A 145 -21.89 0.21 15.67
N ALA A 146 -22.88 0.82 16.36
CA ALA A 146 -23.67 1.88 15.75
C ALA A 146 -22.76 3.01 15.24
N PRO A 147 -22.90 3.47 13.98
CA PRO A 147 -22.06 4.54 13.43
C PRO A 147 -22.25 5.81 14.26
N LYS A 148 -21.15 6.37 14.75
CA LYS A 148 -21.19 7.68 15.43
C LYS A 148 -21.40 8.78 14.38
N PRO A 149 -22.19 9.84 14.65
CA PRO A 149 -22.52 10.90 13.69
C PRO A 149 -21.33 11.71 13.12
N ARG A 150 -20.12 11.46 13.56
CA ARG A 150 -18.89 12.16 13.10
C ARG A 150 -18.09 11.42 12.02
N ASP A 151 -18.52 10.23 11.59
CA ASP A 151 -17.78 9.42 10.62
C ASP A 151 -18.08 9.78 9.14
N THR A 152 -18.79 10.90 8.91
CA THR A 152 -19.12 11.41 7.59
C THR A 152 -17.99 12.32 7.09
N ILE A 153 -16.96 11.76 6.45
CA ILE A 153 -15.97 12.52 5.70
C ILE A 153 -16.04 12.14 4.23
N HIS A 154 -16.58 13.07 3.46
CA HIS A 154 -16.75 13.26 2.02
C HIS A 154 -17.96 12.63 1.32
N PRO A 155 -18.86 13.49 0.82
CA PRO A 155 -20.11 13.08 0.14
C PRO A 155 -19.94 12.81 -1.37
N SER A 156 -18.74 12.68 -1.92
CA SER A 156 -18.56 12.59 -3.37
C SER A 156 -18.55 11.19 -3.97
N HIS A 157 -18.59 10.13 -3.15
CA HIS A 157 -18.71 8.76 -3.65
C HIS A 157 -19.65 7.98 -2.73
N GLY A 158 -20.87 7.88 -3.13
CA GLY A 158 -22.00 7.13 -2.56
C GLY A 158 -21.74 6.21 -1.36
N GLY A 159 -22.01 6.70 -0.15
CA GLY A 159 -22.51 5.92 0.97
C GLY A 159 -21.52 5.05 1.73
N GLY A 160 -21.00 5.56 2.83
CA GLY A 160 -20.26 4.86 3.86
C GLY A 160 -18.88 5.46 4.08
N ALA A 161 -18.60 5.97 5.28
CA ALA A 161 -17.28 6.44 5.65
C ALA A 161 -16.28 5.28 5.50
N SER A 162 -15.18 5.49 4.78
CA SER A 162 -14.11 4.50 4.75
C SER A 162 -13.50 4.39 6.15
N PRO A 163 -13.44 3.21 6.75
CA PRO A 163 -12.80 3.04 8.04
C PRO A 163 -11.28 3.26 7.96
N LEU A 164 -10.65 3.08 6.80
CA LEU A 164 -9.24 3.33 6.60
C LEU A 164 -8.99 4.80 6.24
N THR A 165 -8.01 5.43 6.89
CA THR A 165 -7.75 6.85 6.71
C THR A 165 -6.42 7.17 6.05
N ASN A 166 -5.39 6.36 6.29
CA ASN A 166 -4.03 6.61 5.82
C ASN A 166 -3.36 5.31 5.38
N CYS A 167 -2.43 5.42 4.44
CA CYS A 167 -1.56 4.34 4.01
C CYS A 167 -0.11 4.78 4.05
N VAL A 168 0.77 3.92 4.58
CA VAL A 168 2.21 4.11 4.53
C VAL A 168 2.88 2.87 3.92
N PHE A 169 3.75 3.07 2.94
CA PHE A 169 4.59 2.02 2.36
C PHE A 169 5.88 1.95 3.18
N MET A 170 5.77 1.34 4.37
CA MET A 170 6.85 1.20 5.35
C MET A 170 6.90 -0.22 5.93
N GLY A 171 6.27 -1.18 5.27
CA GLY A 171 6.36 -2.60 5.57
C GLY A 171 7.63 -3.22 5.00
N MET A 172 7.52 -4.45 4.49
CA MET A 172 8.66 -5.15 3.90
C MET A 172 9.04 -4.58 2.54
N GLY A 173 10.35 -4.43 2.30
CA GLY A 173 10.91 -4.00 1.02
C GLY A 173 11.23 -2.51 0.92
N GLU A 174 11.92 -2.16 -0.16
CA GLU A 174 12.18 -0.78 -0.60
C GLU A 174 11.20 -0.42 -1.73
N PRO A 175 10.23 0.47 -1.52
CA PRO A 175 9.23 0.80 -2.52
C PRO A 175 9.80 1.30 -3.84
N PHE A 176 10.94 2.00 -3.80
CA PHE A 176 11.56 2.57 -4.99
C PHE A 176 12.32 1.53 -5.85
N LEU A 177 12.54 0.32 -5.34
CA LEU A 177 12.97 -0.83 -6.14
C LEU A 177 11.79 -1.54 -6.86
N ASN A 178 10.56 -1.22 -6.45
CA ASN A 178 9.33 -1.75 -7.04
C ASN A 178 8.37 -0.62 -7.45
N LEU A 179 8.92 0.52 -7.90
CA LEU A 179 8.19 1.79 -8.02
C LEU A 179 6.93 1.68 -8.90
N ASP A 180 7.03 1.02 -10.06
CA ASP A 180 5.90 0.92 -11.00
C ASP A 180 4.70 0.20 -10.37
N ASN A 181 4.94 -0.92 -9.69
CA ASN A 181 3.89 -1.67 -9.00
C ASN A 181 3.34 -0.91 -7.78
N VAL A 182 4.21 -0.22 -7.05
CA VAL A 182 3.83 0.63 -5.91
C VAL A 182 2.94 1.77 -6.37
N LEU A 183 3.30 2.47 -7.44
CA LEU A 183 2.49 3.56 -8.00
C LEU A 183 1.16 3.05 -8.56
N ALA A 184 1.16 1.93 -9.27
CA ALA A 184 -0.07 1.31 -9.77
C ALA A 184 -1.05 0.97 -8.62
N ALA A 185 -0.54 0.43 -7.50
CA ALA A 185 -1.35 0.19 -6.31
C ALA A 185 -1.78 1.48 -5.61
N ALA A 186 -0.86 2.45 -5.44
CA ALA A 186 -1.14 3.73 -4.77
C ALA A 186 -2.23 4.54 -5.48
N ARG A 187 -2.26 4.51 -6.83
CA ARG A 187 -3.30 5.14 -7.66
C ARG A 187 -4.69 4.56 -7.44
N ARG A 188 -4.79 3.33 -6.93
CA ARG A 188 -6.06 2.65 -6.62
C ARG A 188 -6.50 2.79 -5.15
N LEU A 189 -5.65 3.29 -4.26
CA LEU A 189 -6.00 3.50 -2.84
C LEU A 189 -7.21 4.44 -2.64
N PRO A 190 -7.47 5.46 -3.48
CA PRO A 190 -8.69 6.26 -3.38
C PRO A 190 -9.98 5.44 -3.52
N ASP A 191 -9.97 4.36 -4.28
CA ASP A 191 -11.11 3.45 -4.43
C ASP A 191 -11.45 2.77 -3.08
N VAL A 192 -10.42 2.52 -2.25
CA VAL A 192 -10.54 1.95 -0.90
C VAL A 192 -10.82 3.03 0.17
N GLY A 193 -10.84 4.31 -0.24
CA GLY A 193 -11.12 5.47 0.61
C GLY A 193 -9.90 6.20 1.16
N ILE A 194 -8.69 5.83 0.75
CA ILE A 194 -7.45 6.48 1.18
C ILE A 194 -6.96 7.40 0.07
N THR A 195 -7.10 8.70 0.24
CA THR A 195 -6.68 9.67 -0.79
C THR A 195 -5.17 9.70 -0.97
N HIS A 196 -4.69 10.18 -2.13
CA HIS A 196 -3.25 10.34 -2.41
C HIS A 196 -2.56 11.23 -1.35
N ARG A 197 -3.20 12.28 -0.85
CA ARG A 197 -2.68 13.15 0.23
C ARG A 197 -2.49 12.42 1.56
N ARG A 198 -3.13 11.27 1.75
CA ARG A 198 -3.05 10.41 2.94
C ARG A 198 -2.23 9.15 2.69
N THR A 199 -1.58 9.07 1.54
CA THR A 199 -0.65 8.02 1.15
C THR A 199 0.77 8.53 1.28
N THR A 200 1.64 7.78 1.96
CA THR A 200 3.07 8.10 2.12
C THR A 200 3.89 6.94 1.60
N ILE A 201 4.84 7.21 0.71
CA ILE A 201 5.83 6.24 0.26
C ILE A 201 7.16 6.61 0.90
N SER A 202 7.78 5.64 1.59
CA SER A 202 9.08 5.81 2.24
C SER A 202 10.21 5.20 1.41
N THR A 203 11.39 5.82 1.47
CA THR A 203 12.59 5.28 0.84
C THR A 203 13.82 5.50 1.71
N VAL A 204 14.78 4.59 1.63
CA VAL A 204 16.12 4.77 2.19
C VAL A 204 17.04 5.60 1.28
N GLY A 205 16.54 6.07 0.13
CA GLY A 205 17.30 6.88 -0.82
C GLY A 205 17.84 6.09 -2.01
N TRP A 206 17.05 5.15 -2.55
CA TRP A 206 17.34 4.53 -3.84
C TRP A 206 17.15 5.55 -4.95
N LEU A 207 18.24 6.23 -5.36
CA LEU A 207 18.18 7.39 -6.26
C LEU A 207 17.48 7.13 -7.60
N PRO A 208 17.67 6.02 -8.32
CA PRO A 208 16.99 5.83 -9.60
C PRO A 208 15.47 5.89 -9.48
N GLY A 209 14.89 5.26 -8.45
CA GLY A 209 13.46 5.33 -8.20
C GLY A 209 13.02 6.68 -7.64
N LEU A 210 13.86 7.32 -6.80
CA LEU A 210 13.54 8.64 -6.24
C LEU A 210 13.47 9.71 -7.33
N THR A 211 14.42 9.72 -8.29
CA THR A 211 14.41 10.65 -9.43
C THR A 211 13.13 10.46 -10.24
N ARG A 212 12.81 9.23 -10.62
CA ARG A 212 11.57 8.93 -11.34
C ARG A 212 10.32 9.37 -10.56
N PHE A 213 10.30 9.14 -9.26
CA PHE A 213 9.16 9.57 -8.42
C PHE A 213 8.96 11.10 -8.47
N VAL A 214 10.06 11.87 -8.37
CA VAL A 214 10.00 13.34 -8.41
C VAL A 214 9.61 13.86 -9.78
N ASP A 215 10.07 13.22 -10.85
CA ASP A 215 9.87 13.68 -12.23
C ASP A 215 8.56 13.20 -12.84
N GLU A 216 8.06 12.02 -12.45
CA GLU A 216 6.94 11.35 -13.14
C GLU A 216 5.63 11.35 -12.33
N VAL A 217 5.66 11.61 -10.99
CA VAL A 217 4.47 11.49 -10.14
C VAL A 217 3.81 12.83 -9.90
N GLU A 218 2.64 13.01 -10.49
CA GLU A 218 1.82 14.22 -10.37
C GLU A 218 0.87 14.18 -9.17
N GLU A 219 0.51 12.97 -8.72
CA GLU A 219 -0.39 12.78 -7.60
C GLU A 219 0.23 13.33 -6.30
N PRO A 220 -0.57 13.94 -5.40
CA PRO A 220 -0.06 14.53 -4.15
C PRO A 220 0.25 13.44 -3.10
N ILE A 221 1.05 12.46 -3.48
CA ILE A 221 1.56 11.40 -2.61
C ILE A 221 2.71 11.96 -1.79
N ARG A 222 2.74 11.66 -0.50
CA ARG A 222 3.79 12.12 0.40
C ARG A 222 5.02 11.24 0.26
N LEU A 223 6.20 11.87 0.27
CA LEU A 223 7.48 11.20 0.35
C LEU A 223 8.00 11.25 1.78
N ALA A 224 8.44 10.11 2.31
CA ALA A 224 9.19 10.02 3.55
C ALA A 224 10.60 9.50 3.27
N PHE A 225 11.60 10.12 3.89
CA PHE A 225 12.98 9.72 3.75
C PHE A 225 13.52 9.07 5.02
N SER A 226 13.95 7.82 4.91
CA SER A 226 14.54 7.03 6.01
C SER A 226 16.00 7.40 6.19
N LEU A 227 16.26 8.46 6.97
CA LEU A 227 17.61 9.00 7.16
C LEU A 227 18.46 8.12 8.09
N HIS A 228 17.92 7.75 9.25
CA HIS A 228 18.50 6.96 10.35
C HIS A 228 19.79 7.51 10.96
N ALA A 229 20.69 8.10 10.19
CA ALA A 229 21.90 8.76 10.68
C ALA A 229 22.25 9.95 9.78
N ALA A 230 22.57 11.10 10.40
CA ALA A 230 23.06 12.29 9.69
C ALA A 230 24.56 12.18 9.35
N ASN A 231 25.32 11.37 10.11
CA ASN A 231 26.73 11.10 9.83
C ASN A 231 26.84 10.07 8.69
N PRO A 232 27.51 10.40 7.56
CA PRO A 232 27.60 9.51 6.41
C PRO A 232 28.27 8.18 6.70
N ALA A 233 29.33 8.16 7.52
CA ALA A 233 30.05 6.94 7.85
C ALA A 233 29.17 6.00 8.68
N LEU A 234 28.45 6.53 9.69
CA LEU A 234 27.49 5.75 10.47
C LEU A 234 26.32 5.29 9.60
N ARG A 235 25.85 6.16 8.69
CA ARG A 235 24.77 5.79 7.77
C ARG A 235 25.17 4.61 6.87
N SER A 236 26.40 4.61 6.36
CA SER A 236 26.93 3.50 5.55
C SER A 236 27.01 2.19 6.34
N GLN A 237 27.38 2.24 7.63
CA GLN A 237 27.38 1.06 8.49
C GLN A 237 25.96 0.49 8.73
N LEU A 238 24.97 1.37 8.86
CA LEU A 238 23.58 0.98 9.06
C LEU A 238 22.87 0.54 7.78
N MET A 239 23.17 1.22 6.68
CA MET A 239 22.49 1.07 5.39
C MET A 239 23.50 1.03 4.24
N PRO A 240 23.90 -0.16 3.76
CA PRO A 240 24.89 -0.31 2.70
C PRO A 240 24.56 0.44 1.39
N VAL A 241 23.27 0.70 1.13
CA VAL A 241 22.84 1.52 -0.02
C VAL A 241 23.45 2.93 -0.03
N ASN A 242 23.83 3.47 1.14
CA ASN A 242 24.48 4.78 1.24
C ASN A 242 25.84 4.85 0.56
N ASP A 243 26.56 3.73 0.45
CA ASP A 243 27.84 3.69 -0.26
C ASP A 243 27.67 3.85 -1.77
N ARG A 244 26.51 3.39 -2.28
CA ARG A 244 26.14 3.52 -3.69
C ARG A 244 25.50 4.87 -3.99
N TYR A 245 24.68 5.40 -3.07
CA TYR A 245 23.96 6.66 -3.21
C TYR A 245 24.10 7.47 -1.93
N ARG A 246 25.15 8.28 -1.86
CA ARG A 246 25.44 9.10 -0.69
C ARG A 246 24.42 10.23 -0.57
N CYS A 247 23.84 10.37 0.62
CA CYS A 247 23.09 11.56 0.96
C CYS A 247 24.06 12.75 1.03
N PRO A 248 23.85 13.84 0.27
CA PRO A 248 24.70 15.01 0.39
C PRO A 248 24.53 15.59 1.79
N THR A 249 25.57 15.48 2.62
CA THR A 249 25.65 16.27 3.85
C THR A 249 25.95 17.68 3.45
N SER A 250 25.17 18.64 3.93
CA SER A 250 25.44 20.06 3.76
C SER A 250 26.77 20.45 4.42
N SER A 251 27.85 20.35 3.67
CA SER A 251 29.06 21.12 3.94
C SER A 251 28.92 22.42 3.16
N PRO A 252 29.06 23.59 3.78
CA PRO A 252 29.05 24.87 3.09
C PRO A 252 30.40 25.14 2.45
N SER A 253 30.71 24.40 1.38
CA SER A 253 31.84 24.77 0.53
C SER A 253 31.63 24.27 -0.89
N ALA A 254 31.43 25.28 -1.77
CA ALA A 254 31.63 25.26 -3.21
C ALA A 254 30.74 24.36 -4.09
N GLY A 255 29.80 24.97 -4.75
CA GLY A 255 29.57 24.85 -6.19
C GLY A 255 29.31 23.45 -6.76
N ALA A 256 28.38 22.67 -6.20
CA ALA A 256 27.86 21.51 -6.88
C ALA A 256 26.33 21.59 -6.84
N THR A 257 25.75 21.65 -8.01
CA THR A 257 24.32 21.69 -8.26
C THR A 257 23.60 20.59 -7.48
N SER A 258 22.80 21.01 -6.55
CA SER A 258 21.95 20.27 -5.65
C SER A 258 20.91 19.45 -6.41
N SER A 259 21.11 18.17 -6.60
CA SER A 259 20.06 17.24 -7.09
C SER A 259 19.45 16.39 -5.98
N CYS A 260 19.54 16.84 -4.74
CA CYS A 260 18.73 16.31 -3.63
C CYS A 260 17.84 17.43 -3.08
N ALA A 261 17.34 18.25 -4.01
CA ALA A 261 16.54 19.41 -3.69
C ALA A 261 15.11 19.00 -3.35
N ALA A 262 14.80 19.29 -2.12
CA ALA A 262 13.50 19.78 -1.70
C ALA A 262 12.31 18.86 -2.00
N ALA A 263 12.07 17.92 -1.08
CA ALA A 263 10.69 17.65 -0.69
C ALA A 263 10.02 19.03 -0.42
N ARG A 264 9.29 19.54 -1.38
CA ARG A 264 8.50 20.77 -1.20
C ARG A 264 7.52 20.49 -0.07
N SER A 265 7.81 21.01 1.10
CA SER A 265 6.81 21.23 2.13
C SER A 265 5.84 22.27 1.55
N THR A 266 4.75 21.82 0.97
CA THR A 266 3.59 22.69 0.76
C THR A 266 2.90 22.86 2.10
N SER A 267 3.47 23.71 2.96
CA SER A 267 2.70 24.44 3.94
C SER A 267 2.07 25.62 3.16
N SER A 268 0.82 25.50 2.81
CA SER A 268 -0.01 26.66 2.48
C SER A 268 -1.11 26.75 3.51
N THR A 269 -1.08 27.87 4.17
CA THR A 269 -2.10 28.53 5.01
C THR A 269 -3.53 28.07 4.72
#